data_f4e8415aa88b402963feb8c1105d6dd0
#
_entry.id   f4e8415aa88b402963feb8c1105d6dd0
#
_cell.length_a   1.000
_cell.length_b   1.000
_cell.length_c   1.000
_cell.angle_alpha   90.00
_cell.angle_beta   90.00
_cell.angle_gamma   90.00
#
_symmetry.space_group_name_H-M   'P 1'
#
loop_
_entity.id
_entity.type
_entity.pdbx_description
1 polymer ?
#
loop_
_entity_poly.entity_id
_entity_poly.type
_entity_poly.pdbx_seq_one_letter_code
_entity_poly.pdbx_strand_id
1 'polypeptide(L)'
;MTPPVWANELVAIVCADAAVTQPRLSWRRRTGRQSTGVTRRHDGMIAVRAGSDDVDQHLTLLHELAHWLSPPARRGRRAVHHGGAFYEIAFRLYRRHGIGDADALRLESARYRSSLRHAVALGVPGARAALAAHRSRIRARPRRQWRILVPEHRVQLERDGRWTVCATCRQRVVGINLARIRRSRRPVRHVLMTAA
;
A
#
# COMPACT_ATOMS: atom_id res chain seq x y z
N MET A 1 -6.62 5.44 23.13
CA MET A 1 -8.11 5.49 23.02
C MET A 1 -8.64 4.08 23.21
N THR A 2 -9.76 3.94 23.91
CA THR A 2 -10.46 2.66 24.02
C THR A 2 -11.06 2.30 22.66
N PRO A 3 -10.98 1.03 22.20
CA PRO A 3 -11.69 0.60 21.00
C PRO A 3 -13.21 0.84 21.18
N PRO A 4 -13.93 1.26 20.14
CA PRO A 4 -15.38 1.38 20.20
C PRO A 4 -16.02 0.00 20.42
N VAL A 5 -17.19 -0.03 21.03
CA VAL A 5 -17.90 -1.28 21.38
C VAL A 5 -18.09 -2.16 20.14
N TRP A 6 -18.57 -1.58 19.04
CA TRP A 6 -18.76 -2.30 17.78
C TRP A 6 -17.51 -3.01 17.26
N ALA A 7 -16.31 -2.44 17.52
CA ALA A 7 -15.06 -3.03 17.06
C ALA A 7 -14.70 -4.30 17.83
N ASN A 8 -14.96 -4.32 19.15
CA ASN A 8 -14.76 -5.52 19.95
C ASN A 8 -15.78 -6.61 19.60
N GLU A 9 -17.04 -6.24 19.38
CA GLU A 9 -18.11 -7.14 18.93
C GLU A 9 -17.78 -7.75 17.57
N LEU A 10 -17.33 -6.94 16.61
CA LEU A 10 -16.93 -7.42 15.28
C LEU A 10 -15.78 -8.43 15.38
N VAL A 11 -14.76 -8.15 16.19
CA VAL A 11 -13.65 -9.09 16.40
C VAL A 11 -14.15 -10.40 17.02
N ALA A 12 -15.03 -10.31 18.00
CA ALA A 12 -15.60 -11.49 18.66
C ALA A 12 -16.36 -12.38 17.65
N ILE A 13 -17.23 -11.78 16.86
CA ILE A 13 -18.03 -12.48 15.83
C ILE A 13 -17.11 -13.15 14.80
N VAL A 14 -16.18 -12.38 14.21
CA VAL A 14 -15.29 -12.90 13.15
C VAL A 14 -14.39 -14.02 13.66
N CYS A 15 -13.88 -13.90 14.89
CA CYS A 15 -13.01 -14.91 15.46
C CYS A 15 -13.77 -16.17 15.89
N ALA A 16 -14.99 -16.04 16.41
CA ALA A 16 -15.86 -17.16 16.74
C ALA A 16 -16.23 -17.95 15.47
N ASP A 17 -16.63 -17.28 14.40
CA ASP A 17 -16.95 -17.89 13.11
C ASP A 17 -15.78 -18.65 12.49
N ALA A 18 -14.58 -18.17 12.71
CA ALA A 18 -13.35 -18.80 12.20
C ALA A 18 -12.71 -19.79 13.17
N ALA A 19 -13.27 -19.99 14.34
CA ALA A 19 -12.75 -20.83 15.44
C ALA A 19 -11.28 -20.49 15.79
N VAL A 20 -10.95 -19.20 15.86
CA VAL A 20 -9.60 -18.70 16.22
C VAL A 20 -9.64 -17.83 17.47
N THR A 21 -8.51 -17.76 18.16
CA THR A 21 -8.34 -16.90 19.33
C THR A 21 -8.47 -15.43 18.94
N GLN A 22 -9.16 -14.65 19.78
CA GLN A 22 -9.34 -13.22 19.55
C GLN A 22 -8.05 -12.45 19.81
N PRO A 23 -7.65 -11.54 18.90
CA PRO A 23 -6.56 -10.62 19.14
C PRO A 23 -6.99 -9.51 20.11
N ARG A 24 -6.02 -8.97 20.84
CA ARG A 24 -6.23 -7.72 21.59
C ARG A 24 -6.32 -6.54 20.61
N LEU A 25 -7.29 -5.66 20.81
CA LEU A 25 -7.40 -4.45 20.00
C LEU A 25 -6.64 -3.27 20.64
N SER A 26 -5.88 -2.55 19.83
CA SER A 26 -5.32 -1.24 20.14
C SER A 26 -5.91 -0.21 19.20
N TRP A 27 -6.57 0.81 19.75
CA TRP A 27 -7.25 1.85 18.97
C TRP A 27 -6.56 3.18 19.17
N ARG A 28 -6.11 3.84 18.09
CA ARG A 28 -5.39 5.10 18.18
C ARG A 28 -5.91 6.05 17.10
N ARG A 29 -5.85 7.34 17.37
CA ARG A 29 -6.13 8.35 16.36
C ARG A 29 -5.04 8.32 15.29
N ARG A 30 -5.43 8.41 14.03
CA ARG A 30 -4.49 8.48 12.90
C ARG A 30 -3.79 9.83 12.89
N THR A 31 -2.47 9.84 12.86
CA THR A 31 -1.65 11.03 12.75
C THR A 31 -0.74 10.91 11.51
N GLY A 32 -0.79 11.91 10.63
CA GLY A 32 0.08 12.00 9.47
C GLY A 32 -0.05 10.83 8.46
N ARG A 33 1.09 10.40 7.89
CA ARG A 33 1.15 9.36 6.83
C ARG A 33 1.33 7.94 7.36
N GLN A 34 0.93 7.67 8.57
CA GLN A 34 1.07 6.33 9.14
C GLN A 34 0.13 5.32 8.47
N SER A 35 0.48 4.02 8.55
CA SER A 35 -0.42 2.94 8.12
C SER A 35 -1.73 3.01 8.89
N THR A 36 -2.83 2.62 8.25
CA THR A 36 -4.16 2.63 8.90
C THR A 36 -4.32 1.53 9.93
N GLY A 37 -3.64 0.41 9.76
CA GLY A 37 -3.67 -0.71 10.69
C GLY A 37 -2.38 -1.52 10.66
N VAL A 38 -2.25 -2.43 11.62
CA VAL A 38 -1.20 -3.44 11.64
C VAL A 38 -1.62 -4.64 12.48
N THR A 39 -1.45 -5.83 11.94
CA THR A 39 -1.64 -7.10 12.64
C THR A 39 -0.30 -7.65 13.12
N ARG A 40 -0.17 -7.85 14.44
CA ARG A 40 1.01 -8.41 15.10
C ARG A 40 0.64 -9.75 15.73
N ARG A 41 0.84 -10.83 15.00
CA ARG A 41 0.45 -12.16 15.45
C ARG A 41 1.25 -12.65 16.67
N HIS A 42 2.55 -12.36 16.72
CA HIS A 42 3.42 -12.74 17.83
C HIS A 42 3.04 -12.05 19.14
N ASP A 43 2.46 -10.84 19.06
CA ASP A 43 1.96 -10.09 20.21
C ASP A 43 0.48 -10.37 20.51
N GLY A 44 -0.19 -11.16 19.68
CA GLY A 44 -1.62 -11.39 19.78
C GLY A 44 -2.45 -10.11 19.62
N MET A 45 -2.05 -9.16 18.76
CA MET A 45 -2.63 -7.82 18.72
C MET A 45 -2.94 -7.35 17.30
N ILE A 46 -4.07 -6.66 17.17
CA ILE A 46 -4.41 -5.81 16.04
C ILE A 46 -4.43 -4.34 16.50
N ALA A 47 -3.66 -3.48 15.85
CA ALA A 47 -3.70 -2.06 16.08
C ALA A 47 -4.39 -1.36 14.90
N VAL A 48 -5.44 -0.57 15.20
CA VAL A 48 -6.16 0.26 14.23
C VAL A 48 -5.85 1.73 14.49
N ARG A 49 -5.54 2.47 13.44
CA ARG A 49 -5.39 3.92 13.48
C ARG A 49 -6.58 4.54 12.77
N ALA A 50 -7.55 4.91 13.58
CA ALA A 50 -8.84 5.40 13.09
C ALA A 50 -8.72 6.76 12.41
N GLY A 51 -9.30 6.87 11.22
CA GLY A 51 -9.67 8.14 10.61
C GLY A 51 -11.00 8.66 11.15
N SER A 52 -11.55 9.69 10.53
CA SER A 52 -12.88 10.24 10.85
C SER A 52 -14.02 9.52 10.13
N ASP A 53 -13.73 8.73 9.12
CA ASP A 53 -14.71 8.02 8.29
C ASP A 53 -14.95 6.62 8.87
N ASP A 54 -16.19 6.35 9.28
CA ASP A 54 -16.57 5.07 9.89
C ASP A 54 -16.42 3.89 8.93
N VAL A 55 -16.71 4.06 7.65
CA VAL A 55 -16.51 3.01 6.63
C VAL A 55 -15.02 2.67 6.51
N ASP A 56 -14.15 3.70 6.54
CA ASP A 56 -12.68 3.51 6.52
C ASP A 56 -12.20 2.76 7.78
N GLN A 57 -12.76 3.05 8.95
CA GLN A 57 -12.44 2.37 10.21
C GLN A 57 -12.87 0.90 10.18
N HIS A 58 -14.11 0.61 9.75
CA HIS A 58 -14.63 -0.74 9.61
C HIS A 58 -13.80 -1.56 8.61
N LEU A 59 -13.55 -1.02 7.42
CA LEU A 59 -12.73 -1.68 6.42
C LEU A 59 -11.31 -1.93 6.94
N THR A 60 -10.72 -0.97 7.66
CA THR A 60 -9.39 -1.16 8.24
C THR A 60 -9.36 -2.32 9.24
N LEU A 61 -10.34 -2.41 10.13
CA LEU A 61 -10.42 -3.50 11.10
C LEU A 61 -10.60 -4.85 10.40
N LEU A 62 -11.50 -4.93 9.42
CA LEU A 62 -11.72 -6.16 8.63
C LEU A 62 -10.48 -6.55 7.81
N HIS A 63 -9.73 -5.59 7.28
CA HIS A 63 -8.45 -5.82 6.61
C HIS A 63 -7.42 -6.46 7.56
N GLU A 64 -7.30 -5.94 8.76
CA GLU A 64 -6.39 -6.49 9.77
C GLU A 64 -6.86 -7.87 10.28
N LEU A 65 -8.16 -8.07 10.40
CA LEU A 65 -8.74 -9.39 10.69
C LEU A 65 -8.48 -10.38 9.54
N ALA A 66 -8.50 -9.95 8.28
CA ALA A 66 -8.10 -10.80 7.17
C ALA A 66 -6.63 -11.24 7.28
N HIS A 67 -5.74 -10.36 7.75
CA HIS A 67 -4.37 -10.76 8.09
C HIS A 67 -4.34 -11.75 9.26
N TRP A 68 -5.18 -11.55 10.28
CA TRP A 68 -5.28 -12.44 11.44
C TRP A 68 -5.74 -13.84 11.05
N LEU A 69 -6.67 -13.95 10.13
CA LEU A 69 -7.21 -15.21 9.63
C LEU A 69 -6.36 -15.87 8.54
N SER A 70 -5.52 -15.11 7.85
CA SER A 70 -4.67 -15.64 6.78
C SER A 70 -3.68 -16.68 7.35
N PRO A 71 -3.40 -17.78 6.66
CA PRO A 71 -2.39 -18.73 7.14
C PRO A 71 -1.02 -18.06 7.25
N PRO A 72 -0.20 -18.44 8.24
CA PRO A 72 1.15 -17.91 8.38
C PRO A 72 1.98 -18.25 7.14
N ALA A 73 2.87 -17.32 6.77
CA ALA A 73 3.77 -17.56 5.65
C ALA A 73 4.60 -18.82 5.90
N ARG A 74 4.66 -19.72 4.92
CA ARG A 74 5.50 -20.92 5.00
C ARG A 74 6.96 -20.49 5.09
N ARG A 75 7.72 -21.16 6.00
CA ARG A 75 9.18 -20.95 6.13
C ARG A 75 9.85 -21.04 4.75
N GLY A 76 10.77 -20.11 4.46
CA GLY A 76 11.52 -20.11 3.21
C GLY A 76 10.86 -19.42 2.01
N ARG A 77 9.60 -19.05 2.06
CA ARG A 77 8.96 -18.23 1.02
C ARG A 77 8.77 -16.80 1.51
N ARG A 78 9.11 -15.83 0.65
CA ARG A 78 8.85 -14.42 0.92
C ARG A 78 7.35 -14.25 1.16
N ALA A 79 6.97 -13.83 2.36
CA ALA A 79 5.57 -13.64 2.71
C ALA A 79 4.94 -12.60 1.78
N VAL A 80 3.97 -13.03 0.97
CA VAL A 80 3.17 -12.10 0.17
C VAL A 80 2.00 -11.68 1.06
N HIS A 81 2.19 -10.60 1.81
CA HIS A 81 1.22 -10.12 2.79
C HIS A 81 -0.14 -9.78 2.18
N HIS A 82 -0.20 -9.37 0.91
CA HIS A 82 -1.42 -9.00 0.19
C HIS A 82 -1.51 -9.81 -1.11
N GLY A 83 -1.54 -11.14 -1.00
CA GLY A 83 -1.72 -12.07 -2.12
C GLY A 83 -3.19 -12.45 -2.35
N GLY A 84 -3.45 -13.34 -3.32
CA GLY A 84 -4.80 -13.78 -3.67
C GLY A 84 -5.57 -14.36 -2.48
N ALA A 85 -4.97 -15.26 -1.72
CA ALA A 85 -5.60 -15.87 -0.54
C ALA A 85 -5.96 -14.84 0.55
N PHE A 86 -5.13 -13.81 0.74
CA PHE A 86 -5.46 -12.71 1.64
C PHE A 86 -6.70 -11.95 1.15
N TYR A 87 -6.74 -11.54 -0.14
CA TYR A 87 -7.87 -10.79 -0.67
C TYR A 87 -9.15 -11.62 -0.76
N GLU A 88 -9.07 -12.92 -0.92
CA GLU A 88 -10.24 -13.81 -0.82
C GLU A 88 -10.90 -13.70 0.57
N ILE A 89 -10.10 -13.79 1.63
CA ILE A 89 -10.58 -13.62 3.00
C ILE A 89 -11.10 -12.19 3.21
N ALA A 90 -10.34 -11.17 2.78
CA ALA A 90 -10.69 -9.78 3.00
C ALA A 90 -12.02 -9.40 2.32
N PHE A 91 -12.20 -9.69 1.03
CA PHE A 91 -13.45 -9.37 0.32
C PHE A 91 -14.64 -10.17 0.83
N ARG A 92 -14.44 -11.41 1.30
CA ARG A 92 -15.50 -12.18 1.98
C ARG A 92 -15.92 -11.49 3.28
N LEU A 93 -14.97 -11.05 4.11
CA LEU A 93 -15.27 -10.32 5.35
C LEU A 93 -15.99 -8.99 5.06
N TYR A 94 -15.52 -8.21 4.07
CA TYR A 94 -16.15 -6.94 3.71
C TYR A 94 -17.64 -7.14 3.38
N ARG A 95 -17.96 -8.07 2.48
CA ARG A 95 -19.36 -8.35 2.11
C ARG A 95 -20.20 -8.83 3.28
N ARG A 96 -19.65 -9.77 4.09
CA ARG A 96 -20.36 -10.32 5.23
C ARG A 96 -20.69 -9.27 6.29
N HIS A 97 -19.86 -8.26 6.43
CA HIS A 97 -20.00 -7.19 7.43
C HIS A 97 -20.43 -5.84 6.84
N GLY A 98 -21.13 -5.87 5.70
CA GLY A 98 -21.85 -4.71 5.18
C GLY A 98 -20.99 -3.68 4.43
N ILE A 99 -19.71 -3.97 4.15
CA ILE A 99 -18.91 -3.10 3.27
C ILE A 99 -19.21 -3.45 1.82
N GLY A 100 -19.84 -2.53 1.10
CA GLY A 100 -20.16 -2.70 -0.32
C GLY A 100 -18.92 -2.85 -1.19
N ASP A 101 -19.02 -3.63 -2.28
CA ASP A 101 -17.90 -3.87 -3.20
C ASP A 101 -17.28 -2.57 -3.74
N ALA A 102 -18.09 -1.54 -4.00
CA ALA A 102 -17.60 -0.24 -4.48
C ALA A 102 -16.69 0.46 -3.47
N ASP A 103 -17.08 0.48 -2.19
CA ASP A 103 -16.27 1.08 -1.12
C ASP A 103 -15.02 0.23 -0.84
N ALA A 104 -15.14 -1.07 -0.82
CA ALA A 104 -14.00 -1.98 -0.67
C ALA A 104 -12.97 -1.77 -1.79
N LEU A 105 -13.40 -1.69 -3.06
CA LEU A 105 -12.53 -1.43 -4.19
C LEU A 105 -11.88 -0.03 -4.11
N ARG A 106 -12.65 1.00 -3.74
CA ARG A 106 -12.17 2.38 -3.59
C ARG A 106 -11.10 2.48 -2.52
N LEU A 107 -11.37 1.98 -1.32
CA LEU A 107 -10.49 2.11 -0.15
C LEU A 107 -9.25 1.22 -0.28
N GLU A 108 -9.41 -0.04 -0.70
CA GLU A 108 -8.28 -0.95 -0.92
C GLU A 108 -7.35 -0.46 -2.01
N SER A 109 -7.88 0.02 -3.15
CA SER A 109 -7.04 0.51 -4.25
C SER A 109 -6.30 1.81 -3.92
N ALA A 110 -6.82 2.61 -3.01
CA ALA A 110 -6.11 3.79 -2.49
C ALA A 110 -4.88 3.41 -1.66
N ARG A 111 -4.93 2.29 -0.96
CA ARG A 111 -3.86 1.78 -0.10
C ARG A 111 -2.89 0.85 -0.84
N TYR A 112 -3.42 -0.09 -1.61
CA TYR A 112 -2.66 -1.17 -2.25
C TYR A 112 -3.00 -1.30 -3.73
N ARG A 113 -2.05 -0.91 -4.60
CA ARG A 113 -2.25 -0.96 -6.06
C ARG A 113 -2.55 -2.34 -6.63
N SER A 114 -2.11 -3.41 -5.96
CA SER A 114 -2.36 -4.79 -6.38
C SER A 114 -3.77 -5.26 -6.09
N SER A 115 -4.50 -4.63 -5.17
CA SER A 115 -5.83 -5.04 -4.74
C SER A 115 -6.82 -5.21 -5.89
N LEU A 116 -6.84 -4.25 -6.85
CA LEU A 116 -7.74 -4.32 -8.00
C LEU A 116 -7.50 -5.55 -8.90
N ARG A 117 -6.25 -6.01 -9.05
CA ARG A 117 -5.95 -7.21 -9.84
C ARG A 117 -6.48 -8.46 -9.14
N HIS A 118 -6.33 -8.52 -7.81
CA HIS A 118 -6.87 -9.62 -7.03
C HIS A 118 -8.40 -9.59 -7.02
N ALA A 119 -9.01 -8.41 -6.88
CA ALA A 119 -10.45 -8.25 -6.96
C ALA A 119 -11.02 -8.72 -8.31
N VAL A 120 -10.33 -8.42 -9.43
CA VAL A 120 -10.72 -8.93 -10.76
C VAL A 120 -10.61 -10.46 -10.81
N ALA A 121 -9.54 -11.04 -10.29
CA ALA A 121 -9.36 -12.49 -10.25
C ALA A 121 -10.42 -13.20 -9.40
N LEU A 122 -10.90 -12.54 -8.35
CA LEU A 122 -11.96 -13.03 -7.46
C LEU A 122 -13.38 -12.74 -7.98
N GLY A 123 -13.51 -12.10 -9.15
CA GLY A 123 -14.83 -11.78 -9.71
C GLY A 123 -15.61 -10.73 -8.94
N VAL A 124 -14.92 -9.83 -8.19
CA VAL A 124 -15.60 -8.76 -7.43
C VAL A 124 -16.35 -7.83 -8.39
N PRO A 125 -17.65 -7.58 -8.19
CA PRO A 125 -18.43 -6.69 -9.03
C PRO A 125 -17.78 -5.30 -9.16
N GLY A 126 -17.72 -4.76 -10.38
CA GLY A 126 -17.10 -3.46 -10.65
C GLY A 126 -15.56 -3.45 -10.71
N ALA A 127 -14.87 -4.51 -10.29
CA ALA A 127 -13.41 -4.53 -10.21
C ALA A 127 -12.71 -4.32 -11.57
N ARG A 128 -13.26 -4.87 -12.65
CA ARG A 128 -12.71 -4.67 -14.01
C ARG A 128 -12.79 -3.21 -14.44
N ALA A 129 -13.92 -2.56 -14.20
CA ALA A 129 -14.11 -1.14 -14.51
C ALA A 129 -13.18 -0.26 -13.65
N ALA A 130 -13.08 -0.54 -12.34
CA ALA A 130 -12.17 0.15 -11.43
C ALA A 130 -10.71 0.01 -11.85
N LEU A 131 -10.27 -1.18 -12.27
CA LEU A 131 -8.92 -1.42 -12.77
C LEU A 131 -8.64 -0.67 -14.08
N ALA A 132 -9.60 -0.65 -15.00
CA ALA A 132 -9.50 0.10 -16.25
C ALA A 132 -9.37 1.60 -15.99
N ALA A 133 -10.23 2.17 -15.14
CA ALA A 133 -10.18 3.57 -14.74
C ALA A 133 -8.86 3.93 -14.03
N HIS A 134 -8.35 3.05 -13.18
CA HIS A 134 -7.05 3.24 -12.52
C HIS A 134 -5.90 3.27 -13.54
N ARG A 135 -5.90 2.37 -14.52
CA ARG A 135 -4.89 2.33 -15.60
C ARG A 135 -4.97 3.59 -16.47
N SER A 136 -6.17 4.06 -16.82
CA SER A 136 -6.37 5.30 -17.59
C SER A 136 -5.84 6.51 -16.84
N ARG A 137 -6.13 6.63 -15.54
CA ARG A 137 -5.59 7.72 -14.70
C ARG A 137 -4.06 7.70 -14.62
N ILE A 138 -3.44 6.51 -14.56
CA ILE A 138 -1.98 6.41 -14.59
C ILE A 138 -1.40 6.84 -15.94
N ARG A 139 -2.05 6.46 -17.04
CA ARG A 139 -1.63 6.84 -18.40
C ARG A 139 -1.81 8.34 -18.67
N ALA A 140 -2.90 8.92 -18.16
CA ALA A 140 -3.20 10.35 -18.28
C ALA A 140 -2.32 11.25 -17.41
N ARG A 141 -1.64 10.69 -16.38
CA ARG A 141 -0.64 11.47 -15.64
C ARG A 141 0.45 11.91 -16.61
N PRO A 142 0.72 13.22 -16.73
CA PRO A 142 1.81 13.69 -17.56
C PRO A 142 3.04 12.90 -17.17
N ARG A 143 3.59 12.15 -18.11
CA ARG A 143 4.90 11.52 -17.93
C ARG A 143 5.83 12.69 -17.66
N ARG A 144 6.42 12.74 -16.46
CA ARG A 144 7.54 13.64 -16.23
C ARG A 144 8.51 13.36 -17.37
N GLN A 145 8.56 14.28 -18.33
CA GLN A 145 9.44 14.13 -19.49
C GLN A 145 10.85 14.33 -18.98
N TRP A 146 11.51 13.22 -18.79
CA TRP A 146 12.93 13.21 -18.53
C TRP A 146 13.62 13.47 -19.85
N ARG A 147 14.10 14.67 -20.12
CA ARG A 147 14.94 14.93 -21.28
C ARG A 147 16.36 14.50 -20.92
N ILE A 148 16.91 13.60 -21.71
CA ILE A 148 18.35 13.28 -21.70
C ILE A 148 19.05 14.47 -22.35
N LEU A 149 19.74 15.26 -21.58
CA LEU A 149 20.24 16.52 -22.08
C LEU A 149 21.59 16.40 -22.77
N VAL A 150 22.45 15.49 -22.40
CA VAL A 150 23.72 15.25 -23.15
C VAL A 150 24.37 13.94 -22.70
N PRO A 151 24.90 13.11 -23.63
CA PRO A 151 25.51 11.82 -23.26
C PRO A 151 26.83 11.92 -22.48
N GLU A 152 27.47 13.06 -22.44
CA GLU A 152 28.88 13.21 -22.02
C GLU A 152 29.09 13.82 -20.63
N HIS A 153 28.02 14.19 -19.93
CA HIS A 153 28.14 14.81 -18.63
C HIS A 153 28.37 13.78 -17.52
N ARG A 154 29.48 13.87 -16.81
CA ARG A 154 29.75 13.10 -15.59
C ARG A 154 29.00 13.72 -14.41
N VAL A 155 28.21 12.90 -13.72
CA VAL A 155 27.54 13.30 -12.48
C VAL A 155 28.41 12.93 -11.31
N GLN A 156 28.75 13.89 -10.49
CA GLN A 156 29.43 13.68 -9.23
C GLN A 156 28.42 13.69 -8.10
N LEU A 157 28.39 12.61 -7.31
CA LEU A 157 27.52 12.50 -6.14
C LEU A 157 28.16 13.26 -4.97
N GLU A 158 27.43 14.17 -4.34
CA GLU A 158 27.83 14.71 -3.07
C GLU A 158 27.76 13.63 -1.96
N ARG A 159 28.67 13.69 -0.98
CA ARG A 159 28.86 12.64 0.03
C ARG A 159 27.61 12.32 0.85
N ASP A 160 26.71 13.26 1.03
CA ASP A 160 25.45 13.08 1.76
C ASP A 160 24.34 12.46 0.91
N GLY A 161 24.57 12.25 -0.39
CA GLY A 161 23.67 11.59 -1.32
C GLY A 161 22.38 12.34 -1.64
N ARG A 162 22.24 13.59 -1.21
CA ARG A 162 21.03 14.40 -1.44
C ARG A 162 21.01 15.13 -2.75
N TRP A 163 22.19 15.47 -3.30
CA TRP A 163 22.33 16.28 -4.51
C TRP A 163 23.40 15.72 -5.42
N THR A 164 23.17 15.84 -6.68
CA THR A 164 24.17 15.60 -7.71
C THR A 164 24.40 16.88 -8.49
N VAL A 165 25.65 17.24 -8.66
CA VAL A 165 26.06 18.38 -9.48
C VAL A 165 26.75 17.83 -10.71
N CYS A 166 26.35 18.31 -11.88
CA CYS A 166 27.10 18.04 -13.09
C CYS A 166 28.43 18.79 -13.06
N ALA A 167 29.55 18.04 -13.10
CA ALA A 167 30.86 18.63 -13.09
C ALA A 167 31.11 19.57 -14.30
N THR A 168 30.41 19.32 -15.42
CA THR A 168 30.61 20.06 -16.67
C THR A 168 29.72 21.31 -16.75
N CYS A 169 28.44 21.24 -16.36
CA CYS A 169 27.52 22.37 -16.47
C CYS A 169 27.16 23.02 -15.13
N ARG A 170 27.67 22.49 -13.99
CA ARG A 170 27.39 22.95 -12.63
C ARG A 170 25.91 23.13 -12.27
N GLN A 171 25.01 22.53 -13.04
CA GLN A 171 23.59 22.57 -12.76
C GLN A 171 23.19 21.48 -11.75
N ARG A 172 22.30 21.82 -10.84
CA ARG A 172 21.74 20.87 -9.89
C ARG A 172 20.82 19.91 -10.60
N VAL A 173 21.05 18.61 -10.41
CA VAL A 173 20.19 17.55 -10.92
C VAL A 173 19.31 17.05 -9.78
N VAL A 174 18.02 17.32 -9.88
CA VAL A 174 17.03 16.95 -8.85
C VAL A 174 16.33 15.66 -9.27
N GLY A 175 16.23 14.70 -8.35
CA GLY A 175 15.36 13.55 -8.53
C GLY A 175 16.01 12.29 -9.08
N ILE A 176 17.29 12.13 -8.95
CA ILE A 176 17.95 10.84 -9.25
C ILE A 176 17.62 9.84 -8.15
N ASN A 177 17.10 8.68 -8.56
CA ASN A 177 16.89 7.58 -7.62
C ASN A 177 18.23 6.88 -7.33
N LEU A 178 18.90 7.31 -6.26
CA LEU A 178 20.21 6.83 -5.83
C LEU A 178 20.27 5.29 -5.65
N ALA A 179 19.17 4.65 -5.27
CA ALA A 179 19.12 3.20 -5.13
C ALA A 179 19.27 2.49 -6.49
N ARG A 180 18.86 3.15 -7.59
CA ARG A 180 19.00 2.63 -8.95
C ARG A 180 20.42 2.83 -9.46
N ILE A 181 21.06 3.93 -9.10
CA ILE A 181 22.46 4.25 -9.44
C ILE A 181 23.43 3.26 -8.78
N ARG A 182 23.25 2.97 -7.49
CA ARG A 182 24.09 2.02 -6.73
C ARG A 182 24.02 0.58 -7.26
N ARG A 183 22.94 0.19 -7.95
CA ARG A 183 22.77 -1.16 -8.53
C ARG A 183 23.21 -1.27 -9.98
N SER A 184 23.34 -0.17 -10.70
CA SER A 184 23.79 -0.22 -12.09
C SER A 184 25.29 0.13 -12.15
N ARG A 185 26.12 -0.82 -12.59
CA ARG A 185 27.53 -0.56 -12.93
C ARG A 185 27.68 0.28 -14.22
N ARG A 186 26.59 0.79 -14.77
CA ARG A 186 26.56 1.59 -16.00
C ARG A 186 26.65 3.08 -15.69
N PRO A 187 27.33 3.89 -16.52
CA PRO A 187 27.37 5.33 -16.33
C PRO A 187 25.95 5.91 -16.34
N VAL A 188 25.66 6.75 -15.36
CA VAL A 188 24.36 7.37 -15.21
C VAL A 188 24.23 8.50 -16.21
N ARG A 189 23.25 8.42 -17.09
CA ARG A 189 22.92 9.53 -18.00
C ARG A 189 22.07 10.57 -17.25
N HIS A 190 22.35 11.81 -17.49
CA HIS A 190 21.65 12.95 -16.91
C HIS A 190 20.20 13.02 -17.31
N VAL A 191 19.39 13.40 -16.37
CA VAL A 191 18.00 13.71 -16.59
C VAL A 191 17.71 15.05 -15.92
N LEU A 192 17.54 16.10 -16.69
CA LEU A 192 17.08 17.40 -16.19
C LEU A 192 15.54 17.42 -16.15
N MET A 193 14.98 17.86 -15.02
CA MET A 193 13.57 18.26 -14.98
C MET A 193 13.48 19.69 -15.48
N THR A 194 12.89 19.89 -16.65
CA THR A 194 12.33 21.18 -17.01
C THR A 194 10.99 21.30 -16.26
N ALA A 195 10.86 22.27 -15.37
CA ALA A 195 9.56 22.72 -14.90
C ALA A 195 8.79 23.22 -16.13
N ALA A 196 7.57 22.66 -16.33
CA ALA A 196 6.58 23.21 -17.22
C ALA A 196 5.90 24.37 -16.52
#